data_d73f1c7e00b8281c785fd6d85497db62
#
_entry.id   d73f1c7e00b8281c785fd6d85497db62
#
_cell.length_a   1.000
_cell.length_b   1.000
_cell.length_c   1.000
_cell.angle_alpha   90.00
_cell.angle_beta   90.00
_cell.angle_gamma   90.00
#
_symmetry.space_group_name_H-M   'P 1'
#
loop_
_entity.id
_entity.type
_entity.pdbx_description
1 polymer ?
#
loop_
_entity_poly.entity_id
_entity_poly.type
_entity_poly.pdbx_seq_one_letter_code
_entity_poly.pdbx_strand_id
1 'polypeptide(L)'
;MMLRTAFVLLTIAASIGRCLAADPRYPDWPCAQAKVPDISLAAVWAGPPLGEAEQKWKDDPKIGALVEKAAARRLPLEDAQKAITDFLSRPGIDKMTTGKLLFAGLFEQLNAERSSVMSGLERVTRKQRQAAEKIRSDTIALQALQDATPPDQPRIDELGNQLVWETRIFEDRRRVVKFVCEVPTTIDQRLFALGRAIQQEIE
;
A
#
# COMPACT_ATOMS: atom_id res chain seq x y z
N MET A 1 0.30 67.24 -27.89
CA MET A 1 1.25 66.24 -27.51
C MET A 1 0.61 65.38 -26.44
N MET A 2 -0.03 64.25 -26.81
CA MET A 2 -0.80 63.37 -25.92
C MET A 2 0.06 62.25 -25.38
N LEU A 3 0.27 62.19 -24.06
CA LEU A 3 1.01 61.16 -23.37
C LEU A 3 0.04 60.01 -23.04
N ARG A 4 0.19 58.85 -23.70
CA ARG A 4 -0.56 57.62 -23.44
C ARG A 4 0.18 56.83 -22.38
N THR A 5 -0.32 56.80 -21.15
CA THR A 5 0.09 55.91 -20.07
C THR A 5 -0.53 54.53 -20.26
N ALA A 6 0.29 53.54 -20.62
CA ALA A 6 -0.11 52.15 -20.69
C ALA A 6 -0.08 51.53 -19.28
N PHE A 7 -1.22 51.13 -18.75
CA PHE A 7 -1.37 50.34 -17.51
C PHE A 7 -1.10 48.88 -17.84
N VAL A 8 0.03 48.34 -17.40
CA VAL A 8 0.32 46.90 -17.47
C VAL A 8 -0.27 46.23 -16.25
N LEU A 9 -1.40 45.52 -16.42
CA LEU A 9 -1.99 44.66 -15.43
C LEU A 9 -1.17 43.36 -15.31
N LEU A 10 -0.36 43.26 -14.27
CA LEU A 10 0.38 42.06 -13.90
C LEU A 10 -0.58 41.06 -13.19
N THR A 11 -1.11 40.11 -13.94
CA THR A 11 -1.91 39.02 -13.38
C THR A 11 -1.00 38.00 -12.71
N ILE A 12 -0.90 38.04 -11.38
CA ILE A 12 -0.25 37.03 -10.57
C ILE A 12 -1.19 35.80 -10.54
N ALA A 13 -0.86 34.79 -11.36
CA ALA A 13 -1.50 33.48 -11.27
C ALA A 13 -1.03 32.82 -9.96
N ALA A 14 -1.87 32.87 -8.93
CA ALA A 14 -1.66 32.14 -7.70
C ALA A 14 -1.77 30.64 -8.01
N SER A 15 -0.63 29.97 -8.12
CA SER A 15 -0.54 28.51 -8.16
C SER A 15 -0.99 27.96 -6.82
N ILE A 16 -2.27 27.62 -6.71
CA ILE A 16 -2.82 26.90 -5.56
C ILE A 16 -2.20 25.50 -5.58
N GLY A 17 -1.08 25.34 -4.90
CA GLY A 17 -0.52 24.03 -4.59
C GLY A 17 -1.62 23.22 -3.90
N ARG A 18 -2.10 22.15 -4.54
CA ARG A 18 -2.97 21.18 -3.88
C ARG A 18 -2.18 20.58 -2.73
N CYS A 19 -2.33 21.11 -1.51
CA CYS A 19 -2.05 20.37 -0.31
C CYS A 19 -2.96 19.15 -0.34
N LEU A 20 -2.39 17.97 -0.56
CA LEU A 20 -3.08 16.70 -0.33
C LEU A 20 -3.31 16.60 1.19
N ALA A 21 -4.42 17.18 1.64
CA ALA A 21 -4.87 17.01 3.01
C ALA A 21 -5.16 15.52 3.22
N ALA A 22 -4.70 14.97 4.34
CA ALA A 22 -5.03 13.61 4.73
C ALA A 22 -6.55 13.42 4.72
N ASP A 23 -7.03 12.31 4.16
CA ASP A 23 -8.47 12.01 4.13
C ASP A 23 -8.97 11.81 5.56
N PRO A 24 -9.91 12.66 6.05
CA PRO A 24 -10.42 12.57 7.42
C PRO A 24 -11.08 11.23 7.76
N ARG A 25 -11.55 10.49 6.75
CA ARG A 25 -12.10 9.14 6.92
C ARG A 25 -11.05 8.10 7.31
N TYR A 26 -9.78 8.38 6.95
CA TYR A 26 -8.65 7.47 7.18
C TYR A 26 -7.47 8.18 7.83
N PRO A 27 -7.64 8.66 9.08
CA PRO A 27 -6.63 9.50 9.75
C PRO A 27 -5.30 8.78 10.00
N ASP A 28 -5.29 7.46 9.94
CA ASP A 28 -4.11 6.61 10.13
C ASP A 28 -3.44 6.20 8.82
N TRP A 29 -3.99 6.61 7.67
CA TRP A 29 -3.42 6.28 6.38
C TRP A 29 -2.19 7.14 6.09
N PRO A 30 -0.97 6.53 5.94
CA PRO A 30 0.27 7.31 5.82
C PRO A 30 0.67 7.66 4.39
N CYS A 31 0.00 7.06 3.38
CA CYS A 31 0.44 7.12 2.00
C CYS A 31 -0.13 8.34 1.27
N ALA A 32 0.61 8.86 0.30
CA ALA A 32 0.19 10.01 -0.51
C ALA A 32 -1.02 9.68 -1.41
N GLN A 33 -1.10 8.44 -1.90
CA GLN A 33 -2.25 7.97 -2.68
C GLN A 33 -3.46 7.80 -1.75
N ALA A 34 -4.66 8.11 -2.26
CA ALA A 34 -5.90 7.90 -1.52
C ALA A 34 -6.08 6.43 -1.12
N LYS A 35 -6.59 6.20 0.09
CA LYS A 35 -6.93 4.85 0.53
C LYS A 35 -8.18 4.37 -0.23
N VAL A 36 -8.03 3.27 -0.93
CA VAL A 36 -9.14 2.51 -1.52
C VAL A 36 -9.28 1.22 -0.69
N PRO A 37 -10.27 1.12 0.21
CA PRO A 37 -10.38 -0.01 1.15
C PRO A 37 -10.49 -1.36 0.46
N ASP A 38 -11.37 -1.45 -0.56
CA ASP A 38 -11.71 -2.68 -1.23
C ASP A 38 -11.51 -2.57 -2.74
N ILE A 39 -11.00 -3.64 -3.36
CA ILE A 39 -10.96 -3.76 -4.81
C ILE A 39 -12.35 -4.23 -5.28
N SER A 40 -12.97 -3.47 -6.18
CA SER A 40 -14.18 -3.93 -6.86
C SER A 40 -13.84 -5.05 -7.84
N LEU A 41 -14.57 -6.15 -7.77
CA LEU A 41 -14.44 -7.25 -8.73
C LEU A 41 -14.55 -6.74 -10.18
N ALA A 42 -15.51 -5.86 -10.46
CA ALA A 42 -15.72 -5.26 -11.78
C ALA A 42 -14.56 -4.39 -12.28
N ALA A 43 -13.68 -3.90 -11.39
CA ALA A 43 -12.51 -3.12 -11.77
C ALA A 43 -11.36 -4.01 -12.30
N VAL A 44 -11.34 -5.29 -11.93
CA VAL A 44 -10.24 -6.22 -12.22
C VAL A 44 -10.66 -7.44 -13.04
N TRP A 45 -11.97 -7.63 -13.26
CA TRP A 45 -12.54 -8.75 -14.01
C TRP A 45 -13.66 -8.29 -14.93
N ALA A 46 -13.45 -8.42 -16.24
CA ALA A 46 -14.45 -8.17 -17.28
C ALA A 46 -15.01 -9.46 -17.91
N GLY A 47 -14.57 -10.63 -17.42
CA GLY A 47 -15.06 -11.94 -17.88
C GLY A 47 -16.45 -12.28 -17.33
N PRO A 48 -16.92 -13.50 -17.57
CA PRO A 48 -18.23 -13.95 -17.13
C PRO A 48 -18.33 -13.98 -15.59
N PRO A 49 -19.55 -13.91 -15.03
CA PRO A 49 -19.77 -13.99 -13.58
C PRO A 49 -19.10 -15.22 -12.96
N LEU A 50 -18.40 -15.02 -11.84
CA LEU A 50 -17.66 -16.10 -11.16
C LEU A 50 -18.61 -17.14 -10.56
N GLY A 51 -19.71 -16.69 -9.92
CA GLY A 51 -20.72 -17.58 -9.32
C GLY A 51 -20.09 -18.52 -8.28
N GLU A 52 -20.34 -19.83 -8.42
CA GLU A 52 -19.82 -20.85 -7.48
C GLU A 52 -18.28 -20.93 -7.45
N ALA A 53 -17.58 -20.42 -8.45
CA ALA A 53 -16.12 -20.43 -8.49
C ALA A 53 -15.51 -19.70 -7.29
N GLU A 54 -16.18 -18.68 -6.74
CA GLU A 54 -15.73 -17.95 -5.57
C GLU A 54 -15.55 -18.84 -4.32
N GLN A 55 -16.30 -19.93 -4.24
CA GLN A 55 -16.25 -20.85 -3.11
C GLN A 55 -15.50 -22.14 -3.42
N LYS A 56 -15.50 -22.58 -4.69
CA LYS A 56 -15.03 -23.90 -5.11
C LYS A 56 -13.58 -23.95 -5.60
N TRP A 57 -12.89 -22.84 -5.76
CA TRP A 57 -11.52 -22.85 -6.30
C TRP A 57 -10.51 -23.63 -5.43
N LYS A 58 -10.80 -23.80 -4.13
CA LYS A 58 -9.99 -24.57 -3.17
C LYS A 58 -10.20 -26.08 -3.30
N ASP A 59 -11.27 -26.53 -3.97
CA ASP A 59 -11.60 -27.94 -4.06
C ASP A 59 -10.66 -28.70 -5.01
N ASP A 60 -10.02 -27.99 -5.96
CA ASP A 60 -8.98 -28.56 -6.82
C ASP A 60 -7.59 -28.14 -6.35
N PRO A 61 -6.80 -29.10 -5.79
CA PRO A 61 -5.45 -28.80 -5.32
C PRO A 61 -4.50 -28.24 -6.40
N LYS A 62 -4.72 -28.56 -7.68
CA LYS A 62 -3.89 -28.05 -8.77
C LYS A 62 -4.19 -26.57 -9.03
N ILE A 63 -5.45 -26.17 -8.94
CA ILE A 63 -5.86 -24.77 -9.00
C ILE A 63 -5.32 -24.02 -7.81
N GLY A 64 -5.49 -24.55 -6.59
CA GLY A 64 -4.96 -23.94 -5.36
C GLY A 64 -3.45 -23.69 -5.43
N ALA A 65 -2.68 -24.71 -5.85
CA ALA A 65 -1.22 -24.58 -6.00
C ALA A 65 -0.81 -23.54 -7.06
N LEU A 66 -1.56 -23.45 -8.19
CA LEU A 66 -1.29 -22.45 -9.22
C LEU A 66 -1.65 -21.03 -8.73
N VAL A 67 -2.76 -20.88 -8.01
CA VAL A 67 -3.14 -19.60 -7.39
C VAL A 67 -2.05 -19.11 -6.43
N GLU A 68 -1.59 -19.97 -5.50
CA GLU A 68 -0.52 -19.62 -4.56
C GLU A 68 0.77 -19.20 -5.29
N LYS A 69 1.14 -19.98 -6.32
CA LYS A 69 2.32 -19.70 -7.13
C LYS A 69 2.19 -18.36 -7.87
N ALA A 70 1.06 -18.14 -8.55
CA ALA A 70 0.83 -16.97 -9.37
C ALA A 70 0.59 -15.70 -8.53
N ALA A 71 0.00 -15.79 -7.35
CA ALA A 71 -0.17 -14.69 -6.43
C ALA A 71 1.16 -14.22 -5.82
N ALA A 72 2.14 -15.11 -5.64
CA ALA A 72 3.40 -14.79 -4.97
C ALA A 72 4.17 -13.68 -5.70
N ARG A 73 4.35 -12.51 -5.03
CA ARG A 73 5.03 -11.33 -5.60
C ARG A 73 6.50 -11.56 -5.95
N ARG A 74 7.16 -12.55 -5.33
CA ARG A 74 8.53 -12.97 -5.68
C ARG A 74 8.63 -13.62 -7.06
N LEU A 75 7.54 -14.17 -7.60
CA LEU A 75 7.51 -14.69 -8.97
C LEU A 75 7.32 -13.51 -9.91
N PRO A 76 8.17 -13.33 -10.95
CA PRO A 76 7.97 -12.33 -11.98
C PRO A 76 6.57 -12.43 -12.60
N LEU A 77 5.97 -11.29 -12.93
CA LEU A 77 4.60 -11.25 -13.44
C LEU A 77 4.44 -12.07 -14.73
N GLU A 78 5.41 -11.96 -15.63
CA GLU A 78 5.44 -12.70 -16.90
C GLU A 78 5.46 -14.22 -16.70
N ASP A 79 6.24 -14.69 -15.70
CA ASP A 79 6.30 -16.12 -15.35
C ASP A 79 4.98 -16.61 -14.75
N ALA A 80 4.31 -15.75 -13.97
CA ALA A 80 3.01 -16.05 -13.40
C ALA A 80 1.93 -16.14 -14.50
N GLN A 81 1.92 -15.18 -15.44
CA GLN A 81 1.02 -15.20 -16.60
C GLN A 81 1.25 -16.43 -17.46
N LYS A 82 2.53 -16.71 -17.78
CA LYS A 82 2.89 -17.93 -18.55
C LYS A 82 2.42 -19.21 -17.86
N ALA A 83 2.57 -19.32 -16.54
CA ALA A 83 2.12 -20.51 -15.81
C ALA A 83 0.60 -20.70 -15.89
N ILE A 84 -0.17 -19.62 -15.90
CA ILE A 84 -1.64 -19.64 -16.07
C ILE A 84 -2.00 -20.07 -17.51
N THR A 85 -1.40 -19.45 -18.53
CA THR A 85 -1.64 -19.78 -19.94
C THR A 85 -1.26 -21.23 -20.24
N ASP A 86 -0.08 -21.69 -19.80
CA ASP A 86 0.36 -23.07 -19.94
C ASP A 86 -0.62 -24.07 -19.29
N PHE A 87 -1.21 -23.69 -18.16
CA PHE A 87 -2.18 -24.54 -17.46
C PHE A 87 -3.50 -24.62 -18.21
N LEU A 88 -4.05 -23.48 -18.65
CA LEU A 88 -5.32 -23.40 -19.37
C LEU A 88 -5.25 -24.02 -20.78
N SER A 89 -4.07 -24.07 -21.38
CA SER A 89 -3.85 -24.67 -22.72
C SER A 89 -3.71 -26.19 -22.71
N ARG A 90 -3.76 -26.86 -21.54
CA ARG A 90 -3.62 -28.31 -21.47
C ARG A 90 -4.83 -29.04 -22.08
N PRO A 91 -4.60 -30.17 -22.78
CA PRO A 91 -5.70 -30.99 -23.27
C PRO A 91 -6.67 -31.42 -22.15
N GLY A 92 -7.97 -31.34 -22.43
CA GLY A 92 -9.00 -31.76 -21.48
C GLY A 92 -9.37 -30.75 -20.41
N ILE A 93 -8.78 -29.56 -20.40
CA ILE A 93 -9.17 -28.46 -19.50
C ILE A 93 -10.39 -27.74 -20.10
N ASP A 94 -11.43 -27.61 -19.29
CA ASP A 94 -12.49 -26.64 -19.54
C ASP A 94 -11.98 -25.24 -19.17
N LYS A 95 -11.54 -24.51 -20.17
CA LYS A 95 -10.93 -23.18 -20.01
C LYS A 95 -11.85 -22.23 -19.25
N MET A 96 -13.15 -22.21 -19.59
CA MET A 96 -14.13 -21.31 -18.99
C MET A 96 -14.29 -21.55 -17.50
N THR A 97 -14.56 -22.78 -17.11
CA THR A 97 -14.74 -23.14 -15.69
C THR A 97 -13.44 -22.98 -14.91
N THR A 98 -12.32 -23.46 -15.47
CA THR A 98 -11.01 -23.40 -14.83
C THR A 98 -10.50 -21.95 -14.69
N GLY A 99 -10.70 -21.12 -15.70
CA GLY A 99 -10.33 -19.71 -15.67
C GLY A 99 -11.07 -18.93 -14.57
N LYS A 100 -12.37 -19.19 -14.42
CA LYS A 100 -13.18 -18.61 -13.35
C LYS A 100 -12.68 -19.02 -11.96
N LEU A 101 -12.35 -20.30 -11.77
CA LEU A 101 -11.79 -20.80 -10.50
C LEU A 101 -10.43 -20.17 -10.20
N LEU A 102 -9.53 -20.08 -11.18
CA LEU A 102 -8.22 -19.44 -11.02
C LEU A 102 -8.37 -17.97 -10.64
N PHE A 103 -9.23 -17.24 -11.35
CA PHE A 103 -9.41 -15.81 -11.06
C PHE A 103 -10.05 -15.59 -9.67
N ALA A 104 -11.05 -16.40 -9.29
CA ALA A 104 -11.67 -16.32 -7.97
C ALA A 104 -10.64 -16.52 -6.85
N GLY A 105 -9.75 -17.50 -6.99
CA GLY A 105 -8.67 -17.74 -6.04
C GLY A 105 -7.65 -16.61 -5.98
N LEU A 106 -7.23 -16.09 -7.13
CA LEU A 106 -6.31 -14.95 -7.20
C LEU A 106 -6.92 -13.71 -6.57
N PHE A 107 -8.19 -13.44 -6.84
CA PHE A 107 -8.91 -12.30 -6.26
C PHE A 107 -8.97 -12.40 -4.73
N GLU A 108 -9.39 -13.55 -4.20
CA GLU A 108 -9.46 -13.77 -2.75
C GLU A 108 -8.09 -13.59 -2.10
N GLN A 109 -7.05 -14.24 -2.63
CA GLN A 109 -5.72 -14.26 -2.02
C GLN A 109 -5.03 -12.89 -2.08
N LEU A 110 -5.03 -12.25 -3.24
CA LEU A 110 -4.38 -10.95 -3.41
C LEU A 110 -5.13 -9.83 -2.69
N ASN A 111 -6.47 -9.88 -2.64
CA ASN A 111 -7.24 -8.91 -1.89
C ASN A 111 -7.03 -9.06 -0.37
N ALA A 112 -6.92 -10.28 0.14
CA ALA A 112 -6.58 -10.55 1.54
C ALA A 112 -5.17 -10.05 1.88
N GLU A 113 -4.17 -10.30 1.03
CA GLU A 113 -2.81 -9.79 1.20
C GLU A 113 -2.80 -8.25 1.22
N ARG A 114 -3.47 -7.62 0.26
CA ARG A 114 -3.60 -6.18 0.18
C ARG A 114 -4.20 -5.58 1.46
N SER A 115 -5.31 -6.14 1.92
CA SER A 115 -5.99 -5.68 3.15
C SER A 115 -5.10 -5.83 4.39
N SER A 116 -4.33 -6.91 4.46
CA SER A 116 -3.33 -7.12 5.51
C SER A 116 -2.23 -6.06 5.51
N VAL A 117 -1.70 -5.71 4.32
CA VAL A 117 -0.69 -4.64 4.16
C VAL A 117 -1.26 -3.29 4.59
N MET A 118 -2.46 -2.93 4.11
CA MET A 118 -3.10 -1.66 4.45
C MET A 118 -3.36 -1.52 5.96
N SER A 119 -3.88 -2.57 6.59
CA SER A 119 -4.08 -2.62 8.04
C SER A 119 -2.74 -2.53 8.80
N GLY A 120 -1.67 -3.13 8.24
CA GLY A 120 -0.31 -3.02 8.75
C GLY A 120 0.21 -1.59 8.74
N LEU A 121 0.03 -0.87 7.62
CA LEU A 121 0.41 0.53 7.46
C LEU A 121 -0.28 1.42 8.52
N GLU A 122 -1.59 1.26 8.73
CA GLU A 122 -2.33 2.02 9.73
C GLU A 122 -1.84 1.73 11.16
N ARG A 123 -1.58 0.45 11.48
CA ARG A 123 -1.00 0.09 12.78
C ARG A 123 0.36 0.72 13.02
N VAL A 124 1.23 0.71 12.00
CA VAL A 124 2.55 1.35 12.09
C VAL A 124 2.42 2.85 12.26
N THR A 125 1.51 3.50 11.55
CA THR A 125 1.27 4.95 11.68
C THR A 125 0.82 5.35 13.08
N ARG A 126 -0.10 4.58 13.69
CA ARG A 126 -0.48 4.83 15.10
C ARG A 126 0.71 4.70 16.05
N LYS A 127 1.55 3.67 15.87
CA LYS A 127 2.78 3.49 16.69
C LYS A 127 3.78 4.61 16.44
N GLN A 128 3.89 5.12 15.21
CA GLN A 128 4.77 6.24 14.90
C GLN A 128 4.30 7.54 15.58
N ARG A 129 3.00 7.81 15.63
CA ARG A 129 2.47 8.95 16.38
C ARG A 129 2.79 8.84 17.87
N GLN A 130 2.60 7.67 18.48
CA GLN A 130 2.94 7.43 19.88
C GLN A 130 4.45 7.62 20.14
N ALA A 131 5.30 7.14 19.23
CA ALA A 131 6.74 7.35 19.32
C ALA A 131 7.12 8.83 19.20
N ALA A 132 6.49 9.58 18.30
CA ALA A 132 6.72 11.02 18.16
C ALA A 132 6.33 11.80 19.43
N GLU A 133 5.18 11.46 20.05
CA GLU A 133 4.77 12.06 21.32
C GLU A 133 5.74 11.75 22.46
N LYS A 134 6.21 10.49 22.54
CA LYS A 134 7.21 10.08 23.52
C LYS A 134 8.53 10.86 23.34
N ILE A 135 9.07 10.93 22.13
CA ILE A 135 10.29 11.67 21.81
C ILE A 135 10.13 13.14 22.20
N ARG A 136 8.97 13.76 21.94
CA ARG A 136 8.68 15.14 22.35
C ARG A 136 8.69 15.29 23.85
N SER A 137 8.00 14.41 24.58
CA SER A 137 7.95 14.42 26.05
C SER A 137 9.34 14.26 26.65
N ASP A 138 10.12 13.30 26.15
CA ASP A 138 11.46 13.03 26.67
C ASP A 138 12.44 14.15 26.34
N THR A 139 12.26 14.84 25.21
CA THR A 139 13.05 16.03 24.86
C THR A 139 12.81 17.17 25.88
N ILE A 140 11.53 17.39 26.23
CA ILE A 140 11.17 18.41 27.25
C ILE A 140 11.75 18.01 28.61
N ALA A 141 11.66 16.74 28.99
CA ALA A 141 12.22 16.23 30.23
C ALA A 141 13.76 16.38 30.32
N LEU A 142 14.45 16.08 29.20
CA LEU A 142 15.89 16.26 29.07
C LEU A 142 16.29 17.74 29.29
N GLN A 143 15.58 18.65 28.67
CA GLN A 143 15.82 20.08 28.82
C GLN A 143 15.62 20.52 30.29
N ALA A 144 14.56 20.05 30.95
CA ALA A 144 14.32 20.36 32.36
C ALA A 144 15.43 19.83 33.27
N LEU A 145 16.01 18.65 32.97
CA LEU A 145 17.17 18.10 33.72
C LEU A 145 18.44 18.93 33.50
N GLN A 146 18.65 19.45 32.29
CA GLN A 146 19.80 20.31 31.96
C GLN A 146 19.72 21.68 32.64
N ASP A 147 18.51 22.22 32.79
CA ASP A 147 18.25 23.52 33.41
C ASP A 147 18.24 23.46 34.97
N ALA A 148 18.22 22.26 35.54
CA ALA A 148 18.20 22.06 37.00
C ALA A 148 19.54 22.46 37.66
N THR A 149 19.47 22.95 38.92
CA THR A 149 20.63 23.32 39.67
C THR A 149 20.62 22.63 41.05
N PRO A 150 21.56 21.70 41.34
CA PRO A 150 22.61 21.19 40.44
C PRO A 150 22.03 20.24 39.36
N PRO A 151 22.67 20.11 38.19
CA PRO A 151 22.24 19.21 37.16
C PRO A 151 22.53 17.74 37.55
N ASP A 152 21.59 16.82 37.20
CA ASP A 152 21.78 15.37 37.36
C ASP A 152 22.41 14.81 36.10
N GLN A 153 23.74 14.85 35.99
CA GLN A 153 24.49 14.45 34.82
C GLN A 153 24.23 12.98 34.40
N PRO A 154 24.22 11.99 35.31
CA PRO A 154 23.93 10.61 34.96
C PRO A 154 22.56 10.45 34.25
N ARG A 155 21.55 11.16 34.74
CA ARG A 155 20.20 11.09 34.17
C ARG A 155 20.09 11.84 32.86
N ILE A 156 20.83 12.92 32.68
CA ILE A 156 20.96 13.65 31.41
C ILE A 156 21.57 12.72 30.34
N ASP A 157 22.64 12.01 30.67
CA ASP A 157 23.35 11.12 29.76
C ASP A 157 22.47 9.90 29.39
N GLU A 158 21.76 9.30 30.34
CA GLU A 158 20.84 8.19 30.13
C GLU A 158 19.71 8.59 29.15
N LEU A 159 18.99 9.68 29.48
CA LEU A 159 17.85 10.14 28.67
C LEU A 159 18.30 10.64 27.32
N GLY A 160 19.45 11.29 27.22
CA GLY A 160 20.06 11.72 25.95
C GLY A 160 20.37 10.54 25.03
N ASN A 161 21.00 9.48 25.54
CA ASN A 161 21.27 8.26 24.80
C ASN A 161 19.98 7.58 24.35
N GLN A 162 18.97 7.50 25.22
CA GLN A 162 17.66 6.94 24.88
C GLN A 162 17.02 7.70 23.73
N LEU A 163 16.99 9.03 23.75
CA LEU A 163 16.43 9.88 22.69
C LEU A 163 17.13 9.67 21.34
N VAL A 164 18.46 9.52 21.33
CA VAL A 164 19.22 9.24 20.10
C VAL A 164 18.73 7.93 19.47
N TRP A 165 18.57 6.87 20.25
CA TRP A 165 18.08 5.58 19.78
C TRP A 165 16.63 5.62 19.29
N GLU A 166 15.75 6.23 20.06
CA GLU A 166 14.34 6.34 19.72
C GLU A 166 14.11 7.14 18.43
N THR A 167 14.84 8.27 18.30
CA THR A 167 14.80 9.09 17.09
C THR A 167 15.29 8.32 15.88
N ARG A 168 16.37 7.56 16.00
CA ARG A 168 16.89 6.74 14.91
C ARG A 168 15.87 5.68 14.45
N ILE A 169 15.29 4.95 15.40
CA ILE A 169 14.26 3.94 15.10
C ILE A 169 13.03 4.59 14.45
N PHE A 170 12.62 5.76 14.95
CA PHE A 170 11.51 6.51 14.38
C PHE A 170 11.76 6.88 12.90
N GLU A 171 12.93 7.42 12.60
CA GLU A 171 13.32 7.82 11.24
C GLU A 171 13.45 6.61 10.30
N ASP A 172 14.03 5.51 10.77
CA ASP A 172 14.16 4.27 9.99
C ASP A 172 12.77 3.73 9.61
N ARG A 173 11.84 3.66 10.55
CA ARG A 173 10.46 3.24 10.29
C ARG A 173 9.75 4.17 9.31
N ARG A 174 9.96 5.49 9.43
CA ARG A 174 9.39 6.47 8.51
C ARG A 174 9.85 6.25 7.07
N ARG A 175 11.13 5.89 6.87
CA ARG A 175 11.66 5.54 5.56
C ARG A 175 11.02 4.27 4.99
N VAL A 176 10.90 3.23 5.79
CA VAL A 176 10.31 1.94 5.37
C VAL A 176 8.85 2.10 4.96
N VAL A 177 8.06 2.89 5.69
CA VAL A 177 6.64 3.13 5.36
C VAL A 177 6.46 3.64 3.93
N LYS A 178 7.34 4.50 3.42
CA LYS A 178 7.26 5.01 2.04
C LYS A 178 7.30 3.89 1.01
N PHE A 179 8.18 2.90 1.19
CA PHE A 179 8.27 1.75 0.28
C PHE A 179 7.06 0.82 0.41
N VAL A 180 6.56 0.62 1.63
CA VAL A 180 5.39 -0.22 1.85
C VAL A 180 4.12 0.40 1.27
N CYS A 181 4.05 1.73 1.14
CA CYS A 181 2.94 2.43 0.50
C CYS A 181 2.73 2.04 -0.98
N GLU A 182 3.75 1.57 -1.67
CA GLU A 182 3.64 1.12 -3.07
C GLU A 182 3.04 -0.30 -3.18
N VAL A 183 3.08 -1.08 -2.11
CA VAL A 183 2.69 -2.50 -2.13
C VAL A 183 1.22 -2.71 -2.50
N PRO A 184 0.24 -1.98 -1.96
CA PRO A 184 -1.16 -2.13 -2.36
C PRO A 184 -1.36 -1.93 -3.87
N THR A 185 -0.74 -0.90 -4.45
CA THR A 185 -0.81 -0.63 -5.89
C THR A 185 -0.17 -1.75 -6.72
N THR A 186 0.96 -2.28 -6.26
CA THR A 186 1.63 -3.42 -6.93
C THR A 186 0.75 -4.66 -6.92
N ILE A 187 0.03 -4.91 -5.82
CA ILE A 187 -0.93 -6.03 -5.73
C ILE A 187 -2.10 -5.81 -6.70
N ASP A 188 -2.66 -4.59 -6.74
CA ASP A 188 -3.76 -4.24 -7.65
C ASP A 188 -3.35 -4.45 -9.11
N GLN A 189 -2.17 -3.99 -9.50
CA GLN A 189 -1.62 -4.16 -10.85
C GLN A 189 -1.40 -5.63 -11.20
N ARG A 190 -0.88 -6.43 -10.25
CA ARG A 190 -0.69 -7.86 -10.45
C ARG A 190 -2.01 -8.58 -10.65
N LEU A 191 -3.00 -8.32 -9.80
CA LEU A 191 -4.33 -8.91 -9.92
C LEU A 191 -4.98 -8.59 -11.27
N PHE A 192 -4.93 -7.32 -11.67
CA PHE A 192 -5.44 -6.88 -12.96
C PHE A 192 -4.75 -7.60 -14.14
N ALA A 193 -3.42 -7.68 -14.11
CA ALA A 193 -2.65 -8.29 -15.19
C ALA A 193 -2.89 -9.82 -15.30
N LEU A 194 -2.99 -10.51 -14.16
CA LEU A 194 -3.32 -11.94 -14.13
C LEU A 194 -4.77 -12.20 -14.57
N GLY A 195 -5.71 -11.34 -14.15
CA GLY A 195 -7.09 -11.39 -14.60
C GLY A 195 -7.21 -11.24 -16.12
N ARG A 196 -6.48 -10.29 -16.70
CA ARG A 196 -6.41 -10.10 -18.16
C ARG A 196 -5.85 -11.31 -18.90
N ALA A 197 -4.79 -11.93 -18.38
CA ALA A 197 -4.21 -13.13 -18.97
C ALA A 197 -5.20 -14.31 -18.97
N ILE A 198 -5.97 -14.48 -17.89
CA ILE A 198 -7.03 -15.50 -17.84
C ILE A 198 -8.15 -15.18 -18.84
N GLN A 199 -8.61 -13.93 -18.91
CA GLN A 199 -9.68 -13.53 -19.84
C GLN A 199 -9.33 -13.84 -21.29
N GLN A 200 -8.10 -13.53 -21.71
CA GLN A 200 -7.62 -13.81 -23.06
C GLN A 200 -7.62 -15.31 -23.42
N GLU A 201 -7.53 -16.19 -22.44
CA GLU A 201 -7.53 -17.65 -22.66
C GLU A 201 -8.94 -18.25 -22.70
N ILE A 202 -9.93 -17.58 -22.11
CA ILE A 202 -11.32 -18.08 -22.02
C ILE A 202 -12.27 -17.44 -23.02
N GLU A 203 -11.84 -16.38 -23.73
CA GLU A 203 -12.55 -15.78 -24.87
C GLU A 203 -12.36 -16.66 -26.11
#